data_e058ad888cdd273f3bfa5aa4f50ce3cf
#
_entry.id   e058ad888cdd273f3bfa5aa4f50ce3cf
#
_cell.length_a   1.000
_cell.length_b   1.000
_cell.length_c   1.000
_cell.angle_alpha   90.00
_cell.angle_beta   90.00
_cell.angle_gamma   90.00
#
_symmetry.space_group_name_H-M   'P 1'
#
loop_
_entity.id
_entity.type
_entity.pdbx_description
1 polymer ?
#
loop_
_entity_poly.entity_id
_entity_poly.type
_entity_poly.pdbx_seq_one_letter_code
_entity_poly.pdbx_strand_id
1 'polypeptide(L)'
;MSGALLLTSCQGQSEGFDGKSFDISNAQDNSLTASLTKISGGYSLTVDGSGKAIDFTDSYKAPWYSIAKKVKEVTIKEGVTSFGTNTFNKIGLTSFVLPSSLKEVSDSSFKEGVELYSYSDSLLGAESYHTYYYSESVPTDESKTYWHIVNDSPVLWKTYKVLFIGNSFTFYNDIPGLTQSIATDLGYSLKADSVTVGSHKLSQYADSNDEYGAQVEAKLKANDDYDFVILQEQSTTPLNNYSSFSSGVKALLNKINSTQKSCETRLYATWGFDEEAKAHNWTIPEMEANIRAKYEECAATYKLKVHHVGKAFSDAYSNFNSINLYHTDNKHPSYYGSYLSALVHTASLLGADVRKTNFKGTIQDETIASSLKEVAYRTVFNN
;
A
#
# COMPACT_ATOMS: atom_id res chain seq x y z
N MET A 1 30.02 52.62 34.75
CA MET A 1 30.39 51.73 35.87
C MET A 1 30.14 50.28 35.35
N SER A 2 31.23 49.57 35.26
CA SER A 2 31.35 48.25 34.74
C SER A 2 30.80 47.24 35.75
N GLY A 3 29.82 46.41 35.32
CA GLY A 3 29.34 45.28 36.11
C GLY A 3 29.75 44.00 35.42
N ALA A 4 30.90 43.47 35.78
CA ALA A 4 31.36 42.15 35.36
C ALA A 4 30.49 41.08 36.01
N LEU A 5 29.83 40.27 35.20
CA LEU A 5 29.16 39.08 35.69
C LEU A 5 30.16 37.91 35.68
N LEU A 6 30.44 37.42 36.85
CA LEU A 6 31.31 36.27 37.12
C LEU A 6 30.78 34.99 36.45
N LEU A 7 31.58 34.46 35.54
CA LEU A 7 31.45 33.09 35.08
C LEU A 7 31.93 32.14 36.16
N THR A 8 31.06 31.58 36.94
CA THR A 8 31.37 30.38 37.74
C THR A 8 31.28 29.17 36.87
N SER A 9 32.42 28.52 36.63
CA SER A 9 32.52 27.18 36.09
C SER A 9 31.91 26.19 37.07
N CYS A 10 30.79 25.60 36.77
CA CYS A 10 30.26 24.40 37.44
C CYS A 10 30.46 23.19 36.56
N GLN A 11 31.36 22.34 37.00
CA GLN A 11 31.46 20.97 36.55
C GLN A 11 30.19 20.18 36.96
N GLY A 12 29.60 19.44 35.97
CA GLY A 12 28.96 18.18 36.22
C GLY A 12 27.69 18.18 37.06
N GLN A 13 26.63 18.85 36.61
CA GLN A 13 25.27 18.41 36.85
C GLN A 13 24.50 18.54 35.51
N SER A 14 23.94 17.43 35.05
CA SER A 14 22.92 17.42 33.98
C SER A 14 21.70 18.16 34.54
N GLU A 15 21.70 19.49 34.53
CA GLU A 15 20.46 20.24 34.77
C GLU A 15 19.43 19.76 33.77
N GLY A 16 18.40 19.12 34.32
CA GLY A 16 17.35 18.49 33.52
C GLY A 16 16.70 19.53 32.60
N PHE A 17 16.59 19.20 31.35
CA PHE A 17 15.80 19.96 30.37
C PHE A 17 14.29 19.70 30.51
N ASP A 18 13.90 18.82 31.42
CA ASP A 18 12.51 18.47 31.68
C ASP A 18 11.72 19.69 32.20
N GLY A 19 10.57 19.94 31.57
CA GLY A 19 9.68 21.05 31.89
C GLY A 19 10.22 22.43 31.46
N LYS A 20 11.37 22.53 30.79
CA LYS A 20 11.89 23.83 30.28
C LYS A 20 11.12 24.25 29.02
N SER A 21 10.81 25.56 28.98
CA SER A 21 10.20 26.22 27.82
C SER A 21 11.08 27.40 27.40
N PHE A 22 11.16 27.65 26.12
CA PHE A 22 12.01 28.65 25.49
C PHE A 22 11.19 29.46 24.51
N ASP A 23 11.31 30.80 24.58
CA ASP A 23 10.79 31.68 23.53
C ASP A 23 11.69 31.58 22.30
N ILE A 24 11.07 31.23 21.17
CA ILE A 24 11.75 31.15 19.88
C ILE A 24 11.08 32.02 18.81
N SER A 25 10.35 33.03 19.23
CA SER A 25 9.64 33.96 18.37
C SER A 25 10.61 34.87 17.59
N ASN A 26 10.33 35.08 16.31
CA ASN A 26 11.14 35.92 15.43
C ASN A 26 10.80 37.42 15.58
N ALA A 27 9.59 37.78 15.94
CA ALA A 27 9.15 39.17 16.05
C ALA A 27 8.23 39.38 17.25
N GLN A 28 8.05 40.67 17.64
CA GLN A 28 7.24 41.02 18.81
C GLN A 28 5.78 40.55 18.77
N ASP A 29 5.24 40.35 17.57
CA ASP A 29 3.85 39.87 17.37
C ASP A 29 3.72 38.33 17.31
N ASN A 30 4.83 37.61 17.43
CA ASN A 30 4.87 36.17 17.42
C ASN A 30 4.97 35.63 18.85
N SER A 31 4.36 34.49 19.10
CA SER A 31 4.29 33.87 20.42
C SER A 31 4.69 32.40 20.38
N LEU A 32 5.82 32.08 19.76
CA LEU A 32 6.29 30.72 19.64
C LEU A 32 7.13 30.31 20.85
N THR A 33 6.76 29.20 21.44
CA THR A 33 7.52 28.55 22.50
C THR A 33 7.90 27.13 22.11
N ALA A 34 9.13 26.75 22.51
CA ALA A 34 9.59 25.38 22.42
C ALA A 34 9.74 24.81 23.84
N SER A 35 9.06 23.73 24.15
CA SER A 35 9.08 23.09 25.46
C SER A 35 9.60 21.63 25.39
N LEU A 36 10.37 21.24 26.40
CA LEU A 36 10.96 19.91 26.51
C LEU A 36 10.31 19.14 27.66
N THR A 37 9.87 17.92 27.38
CA THR A 37 9.35 16.98 28.37
C THR A 37 10.17 15.70 28.34
N LYS A 38 10.57 15.20 29.48
CA LYS A 38 11.30 13.95 29.59
C LYS A 38 10.39 12.76 29.29
N ILE A 39 10.84 11.89 28.41
CA ILE A 39 10.17 10.63 28.06
C ILE A 39 11.14 9.46 28.21
N SER A 40 10.65 8.22 28.02
CA SER A 40 11.50 7.04 28.05
C SER A 40 12.58 7.14 26.96
N GLY A 41 13.85 7.10 27.36
CA GLY A 41 15.01 7.12 26.46
C GLY A 41 15.42 8.50 25.94
N GLY A 42 14.76 9.61 26.34
CA GLY A 42 15.13 10.95 25.88
C GLY A 42 14.16 12.06 26.24
N TYR A 43 13.88 12.90 25.26
CA TYR A 43 12.99 14.05 25.39
C TYR A 43 12.01 14.12 24.22
N SER A 44 10.81 14.61 24.49
CA SER A 44 9.85 15.12 23.50
C SER A 44 9.98 16.64 23.45
N LEU A 45 10.07 17.22 22.26
CA LEU A 45 10.13 18.65 22.00
C LEU A 45 8.79 19.07 21.38
N THR A 46 8.08 20.00 22.04
CA THR A 46 6.84 20.57 21.51
C THR A 46 7.06 22.02 21.13
N VAL A 47 6.71 22.41 19.91
CA VAL A 47 6.64 23.79 19.44
C VAL A 47 5.18 24.20 19.38
N ASP A 48 4.81 25.26 20.09
CA ASP A 48 3.44 25.76 20.28
C ASP A 48 3.40 27.28 20.16
N GLY A 49 2.24 27.82 19.80
CA GLY A 49 2.01 29.25 19.64
C GLY A 49 1.80 29.65 18.19
N SER A 50 2.03 30.92 17.84
CA SER A 50 1.76 31.39 16.49
C SER A 50 2.91 32.25 15.93
N GLY A 51 3.07 32.17 14.58
CA GLY A 51 4.00 33.01 13.84
C GLY A 51 5.29 32.30 13.43
N LYS A 52 6.34 33.08 13.25
CA LYS A 52 7.64 32.62 12.71
C LYS A 52 8.65 32.37 13.83
N ALA A 53 9.42 31.29 13.71
CA ALA A 53 10.58 31.05 14.56
C ALA A 53 11.79 31.85 14.10
N ILE A 54 12.69 32.15 15.05
CA ILE A 54 13.96 32.85 14.77
C ILE A 54 14.94 31.96 14.02
N ASP A 55 15.92 32.58 13.40
CA ASP A 55 17.09 31.90 12.83
C ASP A 55 18.11 31.57 13.94
N PHE A 56 18.56 30.32 13.97
CA PHE A 56 19.67 29.92 14.82
C PHE A 56 20.97 29.90 14.00
N THR A 57 22.06 30.31 14.64
CA THR A 57 23.36 30.40 14.00
C THR A 57 24.43 29.65 14.83
N ASP A 58 25.66 29.64 14.37
CA ASP A 58 26.77 29.05 15.15
C ASP A 58 27.06 29.80 16.45
N SER A 59 26.78 31.10 16.49
CA SER A 59 26.90 31.93 17.68
C SER A 59 25.66 31.97 18.56
N TYR A 60 24.49 31.65 18.00
CA TYR A 60 23.20 31.60 18.70
C TYR A 60 22.48 30.30 18.38
N LYS A 61 22.79 29.25 19.13
CA LYS A 61 22.29 27.90 18.89
C LYS A 61 20.90 27.72 19.47
N ALA A 62 20.13 26.79 18.86
CA ALA A 62 18.84 26.36 19.40
C ALA A 62 18.97 25.90 20.86
N PRO A 63 18.03 26.25 21.75
CA PRO A 63 18.13 25.94 23.19
C PRO A 63 18.36 24.46 23.49
N TRP A 64 17.88 23.58 22.65
CA TRP A 64 18.04 22.10 22.75
C TRP A 64 19.29 21.57 22.05
N TYR A 65 20.15 22.40 21.49
CA TYR A 65 21.31 21.99 20.69
C TYR A 65 22.19 20.95 21.40
N SER A 66 22.48 21.14 22.69
CA SER A 66 23.36 20.24 23.46
C SER A 66 22.75 18.85 23.69
N ILE A 67 21.43 18.74 23.64
CA ILE A 67 20.67 17.45 23.81
C ILE A 67 19.94 17.01 22.55
N ALA A 68 20.19 17.67 21.43
CA ALA A 68 19.43 17.39 20.18
C ALA A 68 19.39 15.92 19.78
N LYS A 69 20.49 15.17 20.02
CA LYS A 69 20.55 13.72 19.78
C LYS A 69 19.68 12.88 20.75
N LYS A 70 19.28 13.46 21.88
CA LYS A 70 18.40 12.83 22.87
C LYS A 70 16.92 13.18 22.65
N VAL A 71 16.61 14.09 21.73
CA VAL A 71 15.23 14.33 21.31
C VAL A 71 14.77 13.16 20.45
N LYS A 72 13.68 12.53 20.89
CA LYS A 72 13.10 11.32 20.25
C LYS A 72 11.78 11.60 19.55
N GLU A 73 11.13 12.69 19.91
CA GLU A 73 9.86 13.12 19.36
C GLU A 73 9.86 14.64 19.20
N VAL A 74 9.24 15.11 18.11
CA VAL A 74 8.98 16.54 17.89
C VAL A 74 7.50 16.67 17.50
N THR A 75 6.78 17.50 18.24
CA THR A 75 5.41 17.88 17.94
C THR A 75 5.37 19.36 17.58
N ILE A 76 4.87 19.67 16.39
CA ILE A 76 4.69 21.05 15.92
C ILE A 76 3.18 21.31 15.83
N LYS A 77 2.69 22.25 16.63
CA LYS A 77 1.27 22.55 16.70
C LYS A 77 0.82 23.53 15.63
N GLU A 78 -0.48 23.58 15.38
CA GLU A 78 -1.11 24.59 14.52
C GLU A 78 -0.82 26.00 15.06
N GLY A 79 -0.67 26.97 14.13
CA GLY A 79 -0.31 28.34 14.44
C GLY A 79 1.14 28.67 14.04
N VAL A 80 2.03 27.69 14.03
CA VAL A 80 3.42 27.87 13.55
C VAL A 80 3.40 28.07 12.03
N THR A 81 4.00 29.17 11.54
CA THR A 81 3.94 29.53 10.11
C THR A 81 5.26 29.39 9.36
N SER A 82 6.39 29.48 10.06
CA SER A 82 7.71 29.35 9.45
C SER A 82 8.76 28.89 10.46
N PHE A 83 9.72 28.11 9.97
CA PHE A 83 10.96 27.79 10.68
C PHE A 83 12.18 28.45 9.99
N GLY A 84 13.02 29.09 10.80
CA GLY A 84 14.30 29.64 10.38
C GLY A 84 15.40 28.59 10.29
N THR A 85 16.63 29.06 10.02
CA THR A 85 17.81 28.22 9.88
C THR A 85 18.13 27.46 11.17
N ASN A 86 18.67 26.27 11.02
CA ASN A 86 19.20 25.41 12.11
C ASN A 86 18.22 25.05 13.23
N THR A 87 16.91 25.19 13.02
CA THR A 87 15.92 24.92 14.07
C THR A 87 16.00 23.46 14.54
N PHE A 88 15.99 22.49 13.63
CA PHE A 88 15.98 21.05 13.93
C PHE A 88 17.14 20.26 13.32
N ASN A 89 18.11 20.93 12.66
CA ASN A 89 19.13 20.24 11.87
C ASN A 89 20.08 19.33 12.66
N LYS A 90 20.15 19.46 13.99
CA LYS A 90 20.95 18.60 14.89
C LYS A 90 20.12 17.50 15.57
N ILE A 91 18.79 17.52 15.42
CA ILE A 91 17.91 16.46 15.92
C ILE A 91 18.10 15.21 15.07
N GLY A 92 18.20 14.05 15.72
CA GLY A 92 18.49 12.79 15.07
C GLY A 92 17.28 12.09 14.41
N LEU A 93 16.15 12.79 14.28
CA LEU A 93 14.96 12.25 13.60
C LEU A 93 15.15 12.27 12.08
N THR A 94 14.54 11.31 11.42
CA THR A 94 14.56 11.16 9.95
C THR A 94 13.30 11.67 9.30
N SER A 95 12.25 11.95 10.10
CA SER A 95 10.97 12.45 9.59
C SER A 95 10.29 13.40 10.57
N PHE A 96 9.47 14.30 10.03
CA PHE A 96 8.65 15.25 10.79
C PHE A 96 7.27 15.39 10.19
N VAL A 97 6.24 15.47 11.05
CA VAL A 97 4.88 15.84 10.64
C VAL A 97 4.70 17.34 10.87
N LEU A 98 4.28 18.04 9.83
CA LEU A 98 4.17 19.49 9.79
C LEU A 98 2.71 19.94 9.74
N PRO A 99 2.29 20.91 10.58
CA PRO A 99 0.89 21.37 10.62
C PRO A 99 0.48 22.12 9.34
N SER A 100 -0.81 22.25 9.12
CA SER A 100 -1.38 22.96 7.95
C SER A 100 -1.06 24.46 7.93
N SER A 101 -0.81 25.04 9.09
CA SER A 101 -0.40 26.45 9.25
C SER A 101 1.02 26.73 8.77
N LEU A 102 1.90 25.72 8.71
CA LEU A 102 3.29 25.91 8.28
C LEU A 102 3.37 26.13 6.76
N LYS A 103 3.92 27.24 6.35
CA LYS A 103 4.02 27.67 4.94
C LYS A 103 5.44 27.75 4.42
N GLU A 104 6.41 27.86 5.32
CA GLU A 104 7.80 28.12 4.93
C GLU A 104 8.77 27.42 5.87
N VAL A 105 9.83 26.87 5.33
CA VAL A 105 11.01 26.39 6.06
C VAL A 105 12.26 26.90 5.37
N SER A 106 13.32 27.10 6.14
CA SER A 106 14.64 27.36 5.55
C SER A 106 15.24 26.04 5.05
N ASP A 107 16.10 26.10 4.05
CA ASP A 107 16.87 24.97 3.50
C ASP A 107 17.80 24.29 4.52
N SER A 108 18.02 24.90 5.68
CA SER A 108 18.78 24.33 6.79
C SER A 108 18.00 24.18 8.09
N SER A 109 16.65 24.31 8.06
CA SER A 109 15.80 24.13 9.24
C SER A 109 15.92 22.71 9.80
N PHE A 110 16.00 21.74 8.92
CA PHE A 110 16.16 20.30 9.24
C PHE A 110 17.49 19.78 8.68
N LYS A 111 17.82 18.55 9.01
CA LYS A 111 18.94 17.85 8.41
C LYS A 111 18.61 17.48 6.95
N GLU A 112 19.60 17.55 6.08
CA GLU A 112 19.48 17.09 4.69
C GLU A 112 18.96 15.64 4.59
N GLY A 113 18.06 15.37 3.63
CA GLY A 113 17.47 14.06 3.39
C GLY A 113 16.39 13.64 4.39
N VAL A 114 15.90 14.57 5.22
CA VAL A 114 14.77 14.34 6.12
C VAL A 114 13.46 14.27 5.31
N GLU A 115 12.53 13.41 5.74
CA GLU A 115 11.17 13.32 5.21
C GLU A 115 10.25 14.28 5.95
N LEU A 116 9.53 15.13 5.19
CA LEU A 116 8.57 16.10 5.71
C LEU A 116 7.15 15.71 5.29
N TYR A 117 6.35 15.32 6.24
CA TYR A 117 4.93 14.96 6.07
C TYR A 117 4.06 16.20 6.34
N SER A 118 3.77 16.98 5.29
CA SER A 118 3.09 18.26 5.40
C SER A 118 1.57 18.15 5.26
N TYR A 119 0.84 18.72 6.22
CA TYR A 119 -0.59 18.97 6.06
C TYR A 119 -0.89 20.19 5.19
N SER A 120 0.10 21.08 4.95
CA SER A 120 -0.03 22.16 3.96
C SER A 120 0.10 21.60 2.55
N ASP A 121 -0.67 22.11 1.62
CA ASP A 121 -0.61 21.77 0.20
C ASP A 121 0.57 22.42 -0.55
N SER A 122 1.24 23.37 0.08
CA SER A 122 2.47 23.99 -0.41
C SER A 122 3.38 24.35 0.77
N LEU A 123 4.68 24.09 0.61
CA LEU A 123 5.70 24.40 1.59
C LEU A 123 6.90 25.03 0.87
N LEU A 124 7.14 26.32 1.10
CA LEU A 124 8.27 27.05 0.52
C LEU A 124 9.58 26.74 1.22
N GLY A 125 10.69 26.72 0.48
CA GLY A 125 12.03 26.47 1.01
C GLY A 125 12.29 24.99 1.37
N ALA A 126 11.45 24.08 0.88
CA ALA A 126 11.52 22.66 1.20
C ALA A 126 12.21 21.82 0.11
N GLU A 127 12.85 22.46 -0.86
CA GLU A 127 13.43 21.80 -2.05
C GLU A 127 14.59 20.85 -1.69
N SER A 128 15.26 21.08 -0.54
CA SER A 128 16.32 20.21 -0.02
C SER A 128 15.82 18.98 0.75
N TYR A 129 14.51 18.82 0.91
CA TYR A 129 13.90 17.76 1.72
C TYR A 129 13.00 16.88 0.88
N HIS A 130 12.77 15.65 1.35
CA HIS A 130 11.73 14.78 0.78
C HIS A 130 10.37 15.20 1.34
N THR A 131 9.63 16.03 0.59
CA THR A 131 8.35 16.58 1.06
C THR A 131 7.17 15.81 0.48
N TYR A 132 6.27 15.37 1.36
CA TYR A 132 5.04 14.65 1.06
C TYR A 132 3.85 15.47 1.52
N TYR A 133 2.79 15.52 0.72
CA TYR A 133 1.60 16.33 0.96
C TYR A 133 0.44 15.49 1.45
N TYR A 134 -0.31 15.99 2.43
CA TYR A 134 -1.45 15.24 2.96
C TYR A 134 -2.60 15.16 1.95
N SER A 135 -3.18 13.97 1.82
CA SER A 135 -4.45 13.75 1.12
C SER A 135 -5.26 12.71 1.87
N GLU A 136 -6.50 13.03 2.21
CA GLU A 136 -7.41 12.11 2.89
C GLU A 136 -7.92 11.02 1.95
N SER A 137 -8.04 11.34 0.65
CA SER A 137 -8.47 10.41 -0.39
C SER A 137 -7.34 10.09 -1.36
N VAL A 138 -7.54 9.06 -2.19
CA VAL A 138 -6.59 8.69 -3.24
C VAL A 138 -6.26 9.91 -4.11
N PRO A 139 -4.98 10.34 -4.18
CA PRO A 139 -4.60 11.51 -4.94
C PRO A 139 -4.81 11.29 -6.45
N THR A 140 -5.27 12.35 -7.12
CA THR A 140 -5.39 12.38 -8.60
C THR A 140 -4.28 13.18 -9.26
N ASP A 141 -3.56 14.03 -8.51
CA ASP A 141 -2.40 14.77 -8.99
C ASP A 141 -1.13 13.92 -8.83
N GLU A 142 -0.54 13.53 -9.95
CA GLU A 142 0.68 12.72 -9.99
C GLU A 142 1.97 13.58 -9.94
N SER A 143 1.85 14.92 -9.89
CA SER A 143 3.01 15.83 -9.83
C SER A 143 3.67 15.88 -8.45
N LYS A 144 2.98 15.41 -7.42
CA LYS A 144 3.43 15.39 -6.03
C LYS A 144 3.36 14.00 -5.44
N THR A 145 4.13 13.76 -4.40
CA THR A 145 3.98 12.55 -3.56
C THR A 145 3.10 12.89 -2.37
N TYR A 146 2.11 12.05 -2.14
CA TYR A 146 1.12 12.25 -1.09
C TYR A 146 1.24 11.21 0.02
N TRP A 147 0.72 11.56 1.19
CA TRP A 147 0.61 10.70 2.36
C TRP A 147 -0.76 10.80 3.02
N HIS A 148 -1.09 9.81 3.83
CA HIS A 148 -2.30 9.75 4.65
C HIS A 148 -2.00 9.09 5.99
N ILE A 149 -2.99 9.04 6.88
CA ILE A 149 -2.84 8.39 8.18
C ILE A 149 -3.39 6.97 8.11
N VAL A 150 -2.55 6.02 8.55
CA VAL A 150 -2.97 4.62 8.76
C VAL A 150 -2.52 4.21 10.16
N ASN A 151 -3.47 3.84 11.03
CA ASN A 151 -3.20 3.47 12.42
C ASN A 151 -2.31 4.51 13.14
N ASP A 152 -2.73 5.79 13.08
CA ASP A 152 -2.05 6.94 13.69
C ASP A 152 -0.62 7.22 13.18
N SER A 153 -0.25 6.65 12.06
CA SER A 153 1.09 6.83 11.46
C SER A 153 0.99 7.39 10.04
N PRO A 154 1.93 8.27 9.61
CA PRO A 154 2.01 8.74 8.24
C PRO A 154 2.45 7.61 7.33
N VAL A 155 1.70 7.37 6.26
CA VAL A 155 1.98 6.36 5.22
C VAL A 155 1.87 7.02 3.86
N LEU A 156 2.84 6.79 2.99
CA LEU A 156 2.80 7.33 1.63
C LEU A 156 1.70 6.64 0.82
N TRP A 157 0.97 7.44 0.06
CA TRP A 157 0.11 6.92 -0.99
C TRP A 157 0.97 6.22 -2.04
N LYS A 158 0.74 4.92 -2.20
CA LYS A 158 1.36 4.11 -3.24
C LYS A 158 0.28 3.64 -4.20
N THR A 159 0.43 3.92 -5.49
CA THR A 159 -0.39 3.30 -6.53
C THR A 159 0.19 1.93 -6.85
N TYR A 160 -0.51 0.87 -6.47
CA TYR A 160 -0.16 -0.49 -6.86
C TYR A 160 -0.53 -0.72 -8.32
N LYS A 161 0.40 -1.23 -9.11
CA LYS A 161 0.16 -1.59 -10.52
C LYS A 161 0.08 -3.11 -10.63
N VAL A 162 -1.02 -3.61 -11.15
CA VAL A 162 -1.30 -5.05 -11.26
C VAL A 162 -1.61 -5.41 -12.69
N LEU A 163 -0.91 -6.39 -13.26
CA LEU A 163 -1.22 -6.98 -14.56
C LEU A 163 -1.87 -8.36 -14.37
N PHE A 164 -3.11 -8.51 -14.84
CA PHE A 164 -3.78 -9.79 -14.91
C PHE A 164 -3.56 -10.44 -16.28
N ILE A 165 -3.06 -11.68 -16.29
CA ILE A 165 -2.90 -12.50 -17.50
C ILE A 165 -3.75 -13.74 -17.32
N GLY A 166 -4.76 -13.91 -18.17
CA GLY A 166 -5.70 -15.01 -18.05
C GLY A 166 -6.76 -15.04 -19.14
N ASN A 167 -7.84 -15.74 -18.90
CA ASN A 167 -8.88 -15.95 -19.89
C ASN A 167 -10.26 -15.52 -19.37
N SER A 168 -11.34 -16.17 -19.82
CA SER A 168 -12.70 -15.82 -19.42
C SER A 168 -12.92 -15.86 -17.90
N PHE A 169 -12.17 -16.67 -17.16
CA PHE A 169 -12.23 -16.70 -15.70
C PHE A 169 -11.61 -15.46 -15.04
N THR A 170 -10.95 -14.62 -15.81
CA THR A 170 -10.42 -13.31 -15.40
C THR A 170 -11.25 -12.15 -15.93
N PHE A 171 -11.69 -12.19 -17.20
CA PHE A 171 -12.37 -11.03 -17.77
C PHE A 171 -13.89 -10.96 -17.54
N TYR A 172 -14.57 -12.08 -17.16
CA TYR A 172 -16.00 -12.04 -16.89
C TYR A 172 -16.35 -11.02 -15.82
N ASN A 173 -17.32 -10.16 -16.13
CA ASN A 173 -17.75 -9.04 -15.28
C ASN A 173 -16.61 -8.12 -14.82
N ASP A 174 -15.52 -8.09 -15.58
CA ASP A 174 -14.34 -7.23 -15.31
C ASP A 174 -13.76 -7.43 -13.89
N ILE A 175 -13.34 -8.66 -13.58
CA ILE A 175 -12.71 -8.96 -12.27
C ILE A 175 -11.53 -8.02 -11.95
N PRO A 176 -10.62 -7.67 -12.89
CA PRO A 176 -9.59 -6.66 -12.63
C PRO A 176 -10.14 -5.29 -12.21
N GLY A 177 -11.15 -4.78 -12.92
CA GLY A 177 -11.81 -3.51 -12.59
C GLY A 177 -12.58 -3.56 -11.26
N LEU A 178 -13.23 -4.69 -10.95
CA LEU A 178 -13.85 -4.91 -9.63
C LEU A 178 -12.80 -4.91 -8.52
N THR A 179 -11.63 -5.53 -8.74
CA THR A 179 -10.51 -5.54 -7.78
C THR A 179 -10.02 -4.11 -7.52
N GLN A 180 -9.86 -3.30 -8.58
CA GLN A 180 -9.50 -1.89 -8.46
C GLN A 180 -10.55 -1.10 -7.69
N SER A 181 -11.84 -1.30 -7.98
CA SER A 181 -12.94 -0.59 -7.34
C SER A 181 -13.02 -0.89 -5.83
N ILE A 182 -12.87 -2.16 -5.45
CA ILE A 182 -12.83 -2.59 -4.04
C ILE A 182 -11.61 -1.99 -3.33
N ALA A 183 -10.43 -2.02 -3.97
CA ALA A 183 -9.21 -1.43 -3.41
C ALA A 183 -9.39 0.09 -3.17
N THR A 184 -9.97 0.81 -4.15
CA THR A 184 -10.24 2.24 -4.04
C THR A 184 -11.19 2.56 -2.88
N ASP A 185 -12.28 1.81 -2.73
CA ASP A 185 -13.25 2.01 -1.65
C ASP A 185 -12.64 1.73 -0.25
N LEU A 186 -11.64 0.83 -0.20
CA LEU A 186 -10.86 0.55 1.01
C LEU A 186 -9.73 1.57 1.26
N GLY A 187 -9.60 2.61 0.44
CA GLY A 187 -8.60 3.65 0.60
C GLY A 187 -7.22 3.31 0.01
N TYR A 188 -7.13 2.34 -0.89
CA TYR A 188 -5.90 2.00 -1.59
C TYR A 188 -5.93 2.53 -3.04
N SER A 189 -4.80 3.03 -3.53
CA SER A 189 -4.62 3.31 -4.95
C SER A 189 -4.14 2.04 -5.66
N LEU A 190 -4.94 1.50 -6.58
CA LEU A 190 -4.60 0.33 -7.38
C LEU A 190 -5.02 0.57 -8.83
N LYS A 191 -4.11 0.35 -9.77
CA LYS A 191 -4.37 0.35 -11.22
C LYS A 191 -4.29 -1.09 -11.71
N ALA A 192 -5.41 -1.62 -12.19
CA ALA A 192 -5.50 -2.97 -12.76
C ALA A 192 -5.42 -2.91 -14.27
N ASP A 193 -4.45 -3.60 -14.81
CA ASP A 193 -4.25 -3.85 -16.25
C ASP A 193 -4.53 -5.31 -16.55
N SER A 194 -4.87 -5.65 -17.79
CA SER A 194 -5.07 -7.04 -18.16
C SER A 194 -4.66 -7.35 -19.61
N VAL A 195 -4.26 -8.61 -19.83
CA VAL A 195 -4.21 -9.24 -21.16
C VAL A 195 -5.00 -10.53 -21.04
N THR A 196 -6.18 -10.57 -21.65
CA THR A 196 -7.13 -11.66 -21.50
C THR A 196 -7.82 -12.02 -22.80
N VAL A 197 -7.97 -13.30 -23.08
CA VAL A 197 -8.76 -13.82 -24.19
C VAL A 197 -9.29 -15.20 -23.86
N GLY A 198 -10.47 -15.56 -24.42
CA GLY A 198 -11.15 -16.82 -24.10
C GLY A 198 -10.32 -18.07 -24.38
N SER A 199 -10.33 -19.00 -23.44
CA SER A 199 -9.68 -20.33 -23.53
C SER A 199 -8.15 -20.37 -23.66
N HIS A 200 -7.48 -19.22 -23.59
CA HIS A 200 -6.02 -19.12 -23.74
C HIS A 200 -5.29 -19.75 -22.54
N LYS A 201 -4.16 -20.39 -22.84
CA LYS A 201 -3.27 -21.03 -21.86
C LYS A 201 -2.07 -20.12 -21.56
N LEU A 202 -1.48 -20.25 -20.38
CA LEU A 202 -0.27 -19.51 -20.03
C LEU A 202 0.90 -19.80 -21.00
N SER A 203 0.97 -20.99 -21.55
CA SER A 203 1.98 -21.33 -22.57
C SER A 203 1.84 -20.51 -23.86
N GLN A 204 0.62 -20.13 -24.24
CA GLN A 204 0.37 -19.27 -25.40
C GLN A 204 0.72 -17.82 -25.09
N TYR A 205 0.35 -17.29 -23.90
CA TYR A 205 0.81 -15.97 -23.45
C TYR A 205 2.32 -15.85 -23.32
N ALA A 206 3.01 -16.97 -23.12
CA ALA A 206 4.48 -17.00 -23.09
C ALA A 206 5.13 -16.97 -24.50
N ASP A 207 4.40 -17.28 -25.56
CA ASP A 207 4.90 -17.26 -26.94
C ASP A 207 4.74 -15.86 -27.55
N SER A 208 5.86 -15.24 -27.94
CA SER A 208 5.85 -13.89 -28.57
C SER A 208 5.30 -13.91 -29.99
N ASN A 209 5.11 -15.07 -30.62
CA ASN A 209 4.47 -15.21 -31.94
C ASN A 209 2.94 -15.34 -31.82
N ASP A 210 2.42 -15.60 -30.62
CA ASP A 210 0.99 -15.49 -30.33
C ASP A 210 0.60 -14.03 -30.18
N GLU A 211 -0.56 -13.65 -30.72
CA GLU A 211 -1.06 -12.27 -30.69
C GLU A 211 -1.14 -11.72 -29.26
N TYR A 212 -1.69 -12.50 -28.32
CA TYR A 212 -1.84 -12.10 -26.93
C TYR A 212 -0.53 -12.25 -26.13
N GLY A 213 0.32 -13.19 -26.53
CA GLY A 213 1.68 -13.30 -26.03
C GLY A 213 2.53 -12.07 -26.38
N ALA A 214 2.37 -11.53 -27.61
CA ALA A 214 2.98 -10.27 -28.01
C ALA A 214 2.42 -9.06 -27.20
N GLN A 215 1.11 -9.04 -26.91
CA GLN A 215 0.51 -8.00 -26.05
C GLN A 215 1.05 -8.05 -24.62
N VAL A 216 1.23 -9.25 -24.02
CA VAL A 216 1.87 -9.42 -22.71
C VAL A 216 3.28 -8.82 -22.73
N GLU A 217 4.07 -9.17 -23.74
CA GLU A 217 5.44 -8.66 -23.89
C GLU A 217 5.46 -7.14 -24.06
N ALA A 218 4.57 -6.58 -24.86
CA ALA A 218 4.45 -5.14 -25.06
C ALA A 218 4.09 -4.41 -23.76
N LYS A 219 3.11 -4.93 -22.97
CA LYS A 219 2.74 -4.33 -21.68
C LYS A 219 3.87 -4.39 -20.65
N LEU A 220 4.57 -5.52 -20.55
CA LEU A 220 5.71 -5.67 -19.65
C LEU A 220 6.89 -4.76 -20.03
N LYS A 221 7.09 -4.47 -21.32
CA LYS A 221 8.12 -3.53 -21.79
C LYS A 221 7.73 -2.07 -21.63
N ALA A 222 6.44 -1.76 -21.79
CA ALA A 222 5.93 -0.39 -21.65
C ALA A 222 5.86 0.08 -20.19
N ASN A 223 5.76 -0.86 -19.23
CA ASN A 223 5.67 -0.61 -17.80
C ASN A 223 6.67 -1.53 -17.09
N ASP A 224 7.77 -0.98 -16.60
CA ASP A 224 8.82 -1.73 -15.89
C ASP A 224 8.62 -1.75 -14.37
N ASP A 225 7.45 -1.33 -13.89
CA ASP A 225 7.12 -1.06 -12.50
C ASP A 225 5.79 -1.68 -12.02
N TYR A 226 5.36 -2.79 -12.64
CA TYR A 226 4.28 -3.58 -12.05
C TYR A 226 4.70 -4.10 -10.66
N ASP A 227 3.85 -3.88 -9.65
CA ASP A 227 4.03 -4.48 -8.33
C ASP A 227 3.66 -5.96 -8.34
N PHE A 228 2.62 -6.30 -9.12
CA PHE A 228 2.10 -7.66 -9.19
C PHE A 228 1.77 -8.07 -10.63
N VAL A 229 2.06 -9.33 -10.96
CA VAL A 229 1.52 -10.00 -12.14
C VAL A 229 0.75 -11.25 -11.69
N ILE A 230 -0.51 -11.34 -12.07
CA ILE A 230 -1.41 -12.44 -11.71
C ILE A 230 -1.58 -13.36 -12.90
N LEU A 231 -1.24 -14.63 -12.74
CA LEU A 231 -1.30 -15.65 -13.79
C LEU A 231 -2.46 -16.61 -13.54
N GLN A 232 -3.42 -16.66 -14.47
CA GLN A 232 -4.55 -17.58 -14.46
C GLN A 232 -4.47 -18.51 -15.67
N GLU A 233 -4.34 -19.81 -15.41
CA GLU A 233 -4.29 -20.85 -16.45
C GLU A 233 -5.69 -21.19 -16.98
N GLN A 234 -5.77 -21.75 -18.18
CA GLN A 234 -7.00 -22.30 -18.73
C GLN A 234 -7.61 -23.33 -17.75
N SER A 235 -8.95 -23.28 -17.59
CA SER A 235 -9.69 -23.88 -16.47
C SER A 235 -9.39 -25.34 -16.17
N THR A 236 -9.06 -26.17 -17.18
CA THR A 236 -8.82 -27.61 -17.02
C THR A 236 -7.37 -28.02 -17.25
N THR A 237 -6.53 -27.13 -17.79
CA THR A 237 -5.11 -27.42 -18.07
C THR A 237 -4.33 -27.86 -16.82
N PRO A 238 -4.53 -27.28 -15.62
CA PRO A 238 -3.82 -27.75 -14.42
C PRO A 238 -4.07 -29.23 -14.11
N LEU A 239 -5.28 -29.74 -14.38
CA LEU A 239 -5.66 -31.14 -14.18
C LEU A 239 -5.20 -32.04 -15.35
N ASN A 240 -5.48 -31.61 -16.59
CA ASN A 240 -5.37 -32.45 -17.76
C ASN A 240 -3.97 -32.41 -18.39
N ASN A 241 -3.20 -31.34 -18.15
CA ASN A 241 -1.84 -31.18 -18.66
C ASN A 241 -0.99 -30.29 -17.75
N TYR A 242 -0.67 -30.77 -16.57
CA TYR A 242 0.15 -30.07 -15.58
C TYR A 242 1.50 -29.59 -16.12
N SER A 243 2.15 -30.39 -16.99
CA SER A 243 3.42 -30.02 -17.59
C SER A 243 3.32 -28.75 -18.44
N SER A 244 2.22 -28.61 -19.23
CA SER A 244 1.95 -27.39 -20.00
C SER A 244 1.72 -26.18 -19.09
N PHE A 245 0.95 -26.35 -18.01
CA PHE A 245 0.71 -25.31 -17.01
C PHE A 245 2.02 -24.84 -16.37
N SER A 246 2.79 -25.77 -15.80
CA SER A 246 4.03 -25.48 -15.11
C SER A 246 5.08 -24.83 -16.02
N SER A 247 5.22 -25.32 -17.28
CA SER A 247 6.14 -24.75 -18.26
C SER A 247 5.68 -23.35 -18.73
N GLY A 248 4.39 -23.11 -18.88
CA GLY A 248 3.82 -21.80 -19.19
C GLY A 248 4.13 -20.77 -18.08
N VAL A 249 3.93 -21.16 -16.82
CA VAL A 249 4.29 -20.32 -15.66
C VAL A 249 5.78 -19.99 -15.68
N LYS A 250 6.66 -21.00 -15.87
CA LYS A 250 8.12 -20.79 -15.93
C LYS A 250 8.52 -19.80 -17.02
N ALA A 251 7.94 -19.95 -18.22
CA ALA A 251 8.27 -19.11 -19.36
C ALA A 251 7.83 -17.65 -19.12
N LEU A 252 6.62 -17.44 -18.56
CA LEU A 252 6.15 -16.09 -18.17
C LEU A 252 6.99 -15.49 -17.05
N LEU A 253 7.38 -16.25 -16.04
CA LEU A 253 8.28 -15.80 -14.99
C LEU A 253 9.60 -15.27 -15.56
N ASN A 254 10.19 -15.97 -16.53
CA ASN A 254 11.41 -15.51 -17.18
C ASN A 254 11.20 -14.16 -17.90
N LYS A 255 10.08 -13.97 -18.61
CA LYS A 255 9.73 -12.68 -19.24
C LYS A 255 9.53 -11.57 -18.21
N ILE A 256 8.75 -11.83 -17.16
CA ILE A 256 8.49 -10.87 -16.09
C ILE A 256 9.81 -10.46 -15.42
N ASN A 257 10.62 -11.42 -14.97
CA ASN A 257 11.88 -11.13 -14.28
C ASN A 257 12.93 -10.43 -15.15
N SER A 258 12.84 -10.55 -16.48
CA SER A 258 13.74 -9.85 -17.40
C SER A 258 13.33 -8.41 -17.70
N THR A 259 12.08 -8.03 -17.42
CA THR A 259 11.51 -6.72 -17.75
C THR A 259 11.16 -5.89 -16.54
N GLN A 260 10.76 -6.52 -15.41
CA GLN A 260 10.30 -5.84 -14.22
C GLN A 260 11.43 -5.69 -13.18
N LYS A 261 11.57 -4.50 -12.61
CA LYS A 261 12.61 -4.20 -11.60
C LYS A 261 12.32 -4.85 -10.24
N SER A 262 11.04 -4.84 -9.86
CA SER A 262 10.57 -5.42 -8.59
C SER A 262 9.10 -5.78 -8.76
N CYS A 263 8.82 -7.05 -9.04
CA CYS A 263 7.47 -7.53 -9.27
C CYS A 263 7.25 -8.86 -8.56
N GLU A 264 6.14 -8.98 -7.87
CA GLU A 264 5.71 -10.25 -7.30
C GLU A 264 4.73 -10.94 -8.23
N THR A 265 5.13 -12.08 -8.81
CA THR A 265 4.22 -12.91 -9.60
C THR A 265 3.41 -13.82 -8.67
N ARG A 266 2.10 -13.90 -8.89
CA ARG A 266 1.18 -14.75 -8.13
C ARG A 266 0.32 -15.59 -9.05
N LEU A 267 -0.11 -16.74 -8.57
CA LEU A 267 -1.02 -17.64 -9.29
C LEU A 267 -2.47 -17.40 -8.85
N TYR A 268 -3.39 -17.50 -9.78
CA TYR A 268 -4.82 -17.40 -9.56
C TYR A 268 -5.44 -18.80 -9.66
N ALA A 269 -5.62 -19.50 -8.55
CA ALA A 269 -6.28 -20.81 -8.50
C ALA A 269 -7.79 -20.65 -8.68
N THR A 270 -8.30 -21.24 -9.74
CA THR A 270 -9.70 -21.14 -10.16
C THR A 270 -10.58 -22.20 -9.49
N TRP A 271 -11.87 -22.14 -9.72
CA TRP A 271 -12.90 -22.98 -9.11
C TRP A 271 -13.21 -24.25 -9.93
N GLY A 272 -13.86 -25.21 -9.27
CA GLY A 272 -14.49 -26.33 -9.91
C GLY A 272 -15.82 -25.96 -10.57
N PHE A 273 -16.24 -26.68 -11.60
CA PHE A 273 -17.50 -26.48 -12.30
C PHE A 273 -18.11 -27.83 -12.78
N ASP A 274 -19.41 -27.83 -13.02
CA ASP A 274 -20.25 -29.03 -13.12
C ASP A 274 -19.84 -30.00 -14.23
N GLU A 275 -19.59 -29.51 -15.45
CA GLU A 275 -19.25 -30.30 -16.60
C GLU A 275 -18.00 -31.18 -16.39
N GLU A 276 -16.90 -30.54 -15.97
CA GLU A 276 -15.62 -31.22 -15.79
C GLU A 276 -15.63 -32.11 -14.53
N ALA A 277 -16.28 -31.66 -13.46
CA ALA A 277 -16.44 -32.46 -12.25
C ALA A 277 -17.16 -33.80 -12.56
N LYS A 278 -18.25 -33.74 -13.30
CA LYS A 278 -18.99 -34.97 -13.75
C LYS A 278 -18.14 -35.86 -14.64
N ALA A 279 -17.33 -35.29 -15.54
CA ALA A 279 -16.45 -36.06 -16.42
C ALA A 279 -15.43 -36.92 -15.64
N HIS A 280 -15.06 -36.47 -14.44
CA HIS A 280 -14.15 -37.16 -13.54
C HIS A 280 -14.85 -37.96 -12.41
N ASN A 281 -16.17 -37.99 -12.36
CA ASN A 281 -16.96 -38.52 -11.24
C ASN A 281 -16.65 -37.80 -9.90
N TRP A 282 -16.39 -36.51 -9.94
CA TRP A 282 -16.15 -35.65 -8.78
C TRP A 282 -17.36 -34.76 -8.50
N THR A 283 -17.45 -34.32 -7.29
CA THR A 283 -18.24 -33.14 -6.92
C THR A 283 -17.48 -31.85 -7.31
N ILE A 284 -18.19 -30.73 -7.38
CA ILE A 284 -17.56 -29.41 -7.64
C ILE A 284 -16.48 -29.09 -6.60
N PRO A 285 -16.67 -29.27 -5.28
CA PRO A 285 -15.61 -29.10 -4.28
C PRO A 285 -14.41 -30.04 -4.46
N GLU A 286 -14.61 -31.29 -4.88
CA GLU A 286 -13.49 -32.21 -5.15
C GLU A 286 -12.69 -31.77 -6.38
N MET A 287 -13.36 -31.30 -7.44
CA MET A 287 -12.67 -30.72 -8.59
C MET A 287 -11.83 -29.50 -8.17
N GLU A 288 -12.40 -28.58 -7.38
CA GLU A 288 -11.67 -27.43 -6.85
C GLU A 288 -10.42 -27.88 -6.07
N ALA A 289 -10.57 -28.83 -5.15
CA ALA A 289 -9.45 -29.32 -4.34
C ALA A 289 -8.32 -29.90 -5.21
N ASN A 290 -8.65 -30.60 -6.28
CA ASN A 290 -7.67 -31.13 -7.24
C ASN A 290 -6.99 -30.00 -8.05
N ILE A 291 -7.75 -28.98 -8.50
CA ILE A 291 -7.19 -27.80 -9.17
C ILE A 291 -6.23 -27.08 -8.21
N ARG A 292 -6.69 -26.79 -7.01
CA ARG A 292 -5.91 -26.08 -5.98
C ARG A 292 -4.61 -26.79 -5.68
N ALA A 293 -4.62 -28.11 -5.50
CA ALA A 293 -3.41 -28.89 -5.29
C ALA A 293 -2.39 -28.72 -6.43
N LYS A 294 -2.84 -28.59 -7.69
CA LYS A 294 -1.93 -28.35 -8.83
C LYS A 294 -1.36 -26.93 -8.83
N TYR A 295 -2.15 -25.94 -8.45
CA TYR A 295 -1.63 -24.58 -8.30
C TYR A 295 -0.63 -24.46 -7.14
N GLU A 296 -0.88 -25.12 -6.02
CA GLU A 296 0.02 -25.16 -4.85
C GLU A 296 1.33 -25.91 -5.20
N GLU A 297 1.26 -27.02 -5.94
CA GLU A 297 2.44 -27.75 -6.46
C GLU A 297 3.31 -26.85 -7.34
N CYS A 298 2.68 -26.11 -8.26
CA CYS A 298 3.36 -25.18 -9.15
C CYS A 298 3.95 -24.00 -8.36
N ALA A 299 3.18 -23.45 -7.42
CA ALA A 299 3.61 -22.36 -6.56
C ALA A 299 4.80 -22.75 -5.69
N ALA A 300 4.81 -23.94 -5.10
CA ALA A 300 5.94 -24.46 -4.34
C ALA A 300 7.20 -24.60 -5.20
N THR A 301 7.05 -25.09 -6.45
CA THR A 301 8.16 -25.24 -7.39
C THR A 301 8.84 -23.91 -7.73
N TYR A 302 8.06 -22.85 -7.92
CA TYR A 302 8.57 -21.54 -8.34
C TYR A 302 8.59 -20.48 -7.22
N LYS A 303 8.26 -20.86 -5.98
CA LYS A 303 8.20 -19.98 -4.79
C LYS A 303 7.22 -18.81 -5.00
N LEU A 304 6.04 -19.11 -5.51
CA LEU A 304 4.98 -18.14 -5.76
C LEU A 304 3.92 -18.19 -4.66
N LYS A 305 3.15 -17.11 -4.53
CA LYS A 305 1.91 -17.10 -3.74
C LYS A 305 0.72 -17.45 -4.64
N VAL A 306 -0.34 -17.97 -4.02
CA VAL A 306 -1.58 -18.35 -4.70
C VAL A 306 -2.74 -17.53 -4.16
N HIS A 307 -3.55 -16.97 -5.05
CA HIS A 307 -4.87 -16.44 -4.73
C HIS A 307 -5.88 -17.60 -4.81
N HIS A 308 -6.37 -18.05 -3.67
CA HIS A 308 -7.24 -19.23 -3.54
C HIS A 308 -8.71 -18.93 -3.85
N VAL A 309 -8.99 -18.36 -5.02
CA VAL A 309 -10.36 -17.99 -5.42
C VAL A 309 -11.28 -19.21 -5.50
N GLY A 310 -10.77 -20.32 -6.03
CA GLY A 310 -11.53 -21.58 -6.11
C GLY A 310 -11.98 -22.06 -4.73
N LYS A 311 -11.09 -21.97 -3.73
CA LYS A 311 -11.45 -22.31 -2.34
C LYS A 311 -12.58 -21.43 -1.81
N ALA A 312 -12.55 -20.12 -2.11
CA ALA A 312 -13.63 -19.21 -1.73
C ALA A 312 -14.95 -19.60 -2.38
N PHE A 313 -14.94 -20.02 -3.67
CA PHE A 313 -16.12 -20.57 -4.34
C PHE A 313 -16.65 -21.82 -3.64
N SER A 314 -15.78 -22.78 -3.31
CA SER A 314 -16.15 -24.01 -2.61
C SER A 314 -16.71 -23.73 -1.22
N ASP A 315 -16.12 -22.80 -0.48
CA ASP A 315 -16.59 -22.40 0.84
C ASP A 315 -17.96 -21.70 0.75
N ALA A 316 -18.16 -20.81 -0.22
CA ALA A 316 -19.44 -20.15 -0.45
C ALA A 316 -20.52 -21.14 -0.92
N TYR A 317 -20.18 -22.04 -1.83
CA TYR A 317 -21.09 -23.11 -2.31
C TYR A 317 -21.58 -23.99 -1.16
N SER A 318 -20.69 -24.34 -0.24
CA SER A 318 -21.02 -25.21 0.90
C SER A 318 -21.83 -24.51 2.00
N ASN A 319 -21.61 -23.21 2.21
CA ASN A 319 -22.19 -22.49 3.35
C ASN A 319 -23.40 -21.60 2.98
N PHE A 320 -23.55 -21.24 1.69
CA PHE A 320 -24.56 -20.29 1.22
C PHE A 320 -25.22 -20.78 -0.07
N ASN A 321 -25.96 -21.89 0.00
CA ASN A 321 -26.60 -22.56 -1.16
C ASN A 321 -27.55 -21.66 -1.99
N SER A 322 -27.99 -20.53 -1.44
CA SER A 322 -28.85 -19.56 -2.13
C SER A 322 -28.07 -18.59 -3.02
N ILE A 323 -26.74 -18.54 -2.90
CA ILE A 323 -25.91 -17.63 -3.70
C ILE A 323 -25.38 -18.39 -4.93
N ASN A 324 -25.94 -18.09 -6.09
CA ASN A 324 -25.45 -18.67 -7.33
C ASN A 324 -24.18 -17.95 -7.83
N LEU A 325 -23.01 -18.60 -7.67
CA LEU A 325 -21.72 -18.08 -8.10
C LEU A 325 -21.44 -18.28 -9.59
N TYR A 326 -22.26 -19.05 -10.30
CA TYR A 326 -22.05 -19.41 -11.69
C TYR A 326 -23.03 -18.70 -12.63
N HIS A 327 -22.55 -18.41 -13.82
CA HIS A 327 -23.38 -17.97 -14.95
C HIS A 327 -24.30 -19.10 -15.41
N THR A 328 -25.23 -18.85 -16.34
CA THR A 328 -26.18 -19.81 -16.86
C THR A 328 -25.56 -21.04 -17.53
N ASP A 329 -24.29 -21.01 -17.89
CA ASP A 329 -23.50 -22.10 -18.42
C ASP A 329 -22.88 -23.01 -17.35
N ASN A 330 -23.13 -22.74 -16.06
CA ASN A 330 -22.60 -23.47 -14.90
C ASN A 330 -21.07 -23.62 -14.87
N LYS A 331 -20.36 -22.70 -15.50
CA LYS A 331 -18.89 -22.70 -15.62
C LYS A 331 -18.27 -21.34 -15.33
N HIS A 332 -18.69 -20.33 -16.09
CA HIS A 332 -18.20 -18.96 -15.89
C HIS A 332 -18.79 -18.34 -14.63
N PRO A 333 -18.14 -17.33 -14.05
CA PRO A 333 -18.65 -16.72 -12.84
C PRO A 333 -19.88 -15.84 -13.14
N SER A 334 -20.91 -15.95 -12.30
CA SER A 334 -21.94 -14.91 -12.22
C SER A 334 -21.31 -13.61 -11.70
N TYR A 335 -22.11 -12.53 -11.61
CA TYR A 335 -21.62 -11.31 -10.97
C TYR A 335 -21.20 -11.53 -9.51
N TYR A 336 -21.92 -12.39 -8.77
CA TYR A 336 -21.53 -12.77 -7.39
C TYR A 336 -20.20 -13.49 -7.35
N GLY A 337 -19.97 -14.43 -8.28
CA GLY A 337 -18.69 -15.14 -8.39
C GLY A 337 -17.54 -14.20 -8.75
N SER A 338 -17.76 -13.29 -9.70
CA SER A 338 -16.73 -12.29 -10.07
C SER A 338 -16.42 -11.32 -8.94
N TYR A 339 -17.44 -10.89 -8.19
CA TYR A 339 -17.26 -10.05 -7.00
C TYR A 339 -16.48 -10.80 -5.91
N LEU A 340 -16.80 -12.06 -5.64
CA LEU A 340 -16.05 -12.90 -4.71
C LEU A 340 -14.58 -13.04 -5.14
N SER A 341 -14.33 -13.27 -6.44
CA SER A 341 -12.98 -13.33 -6.99
C SER A 341 -12.21 -12.05 -6.73
N ALA A 342 -12.83 -10.90 -7.02
CA ALA A 342 -12.23 -9.58 -6.82
C ALA A 342 -11.92 -9.29 -5.34
N LEU A 343 -12.82 -9.69 -4.42
CA LEU A 343 -12.56 -9.60 -2.97
C LEU A 343 -11.34 -10.41 -2.54
N VAL A 344 -11.21 -11.66 -3.02
CA VAL A 344 -10.04 -12.51 -2.73
C VAL A 344 -8.77 -11.89 -3.31
N HIS A 345 -8.82 -11.36 -4.54
CA HIS A 345 -7.66 -10.69 -5.14
C HIS A 345 -7.27 -9.46 -4.32
N THR A 346 -8.20 -8.59 -3.97
CA THR A 346 -7.92 -7.38 -3.18
C THR A 346 -7.31 -7.73 -1.82
N ALA A 347 -7.92 -8.66 -1.08
CA ALA A 347 -7.40 -9.11 0.21
C ALA A 347 -5.99 -9.70 0.09
N SER A 348 -5.77 -10.56 -0.92
CA SER A 348 -4.46 -11.21 -1.13
C SER A 348 -3.38 -10.23 -1.56
N LEU A 349 -3.70 -9.24 -2.42
CA LEU A 349 -2.75 -8.26 -2.93
C LEU A 349 -2.31 -7.26 -1.85
N LEU A 350 -3.28 -6.75 -1.09
CA LEU A 350 -3.08 -5.59 -0.21
C LEU A 350 -3.02 -5.95 1.28
N GLY A 351 -3.33 -7.20 1.66
CA GLY A 351 -3.49 -7.57 3.06
C GLY A 351 -4.70 -6.85 3.73
N ALA A 352 -5.65 -6.37 2.93
CA ALA A 352 -6.75 -5.53 3.38
C ALA A 352 -7.93 -6.36 3.89
N ASP A 353 -8.56 -5.90 4.98
CA ASP A 353 -9.82 -6.47 5.46
C ASP A 353 -10.98 -6.06 4.55
N VAL A 354 -11.29 -6.90 3.58
CA VAL A 354 -12.33 -6.65 2.56
C VAL A 354 -13.76 -6.61 3.13
N ARG A 355 -13.97 -7.00 4.39
CA ARG A 355 -15.27 -6.85 5.07
C ARG A 355 -15.65 -5.37 5.28
N LYS A 356 -14.63 -4.50 5.30
CA LYS A 356 -14.80 -3.05 5.52
C LYS A 356 -15.21 -2.30 4.25
N THR A 357 -15.15 -2.91 3.07
CA THR A 357 -15.58 -2.22 1.85
C THR A 357 -17.10 -2.00 1.83
N ASN A 358 -17.52 -0.81 1.41
CA ASN A 358 -18.91 -0.49 1.07
C ASN A 358 -19.22 -0.79 -0.39
N PHE A 359 -18.18 -0.96 -1.22
CA PHE A 359 -18.36 -1.30 -2.63
C PHE A 359 -18.96 -2.70 -2.78
N LYS A 360 -20.02 -2.80 -3.51
CA LYS A 360 -20.70 -4.06 -3.86
C LYS A 360 -21.14 -4.12 -5.33
N GLY A 361 -20.73 -3.12 -6.11
CA GLY A 361 -21.09 -3.01 -7.53
C GLY A 361 -22.59 -3.07 -7.74
N THR A 362 -23.06 -4.03 -8.54
CA THR A 362 -24.50 -4.19 -8.87
C THR A 362 -25.27 -5.08 -7.88
N ILE A 363 -24.64 -5.60 -6.83
CA ILE A 363 -25.28 -6.42 -5.81
C ILE A 363 -26.24 -5.57 -4.97
N GLN A 364 -27.54 -5.90 -5.02
CA GLN A 364 -28.56 -5.15 -4.26
C GLN A 364 -28.72 -5.70 -2.83
N ASP A 365 -28.55 -7.00 -2.65
CA ASP A 365 -28.76 -7.68 -1.36
C ASP A 365 -27.50 -7.54 -0.47
N GLU A 366 -27.63 -6.78 0.63
CA GLU A 366 -26.55 -6.57 1.60
C GLU A 366 -26.13 -7.86 2.31
N THR A 367 -27.04 -8.80 2.50
CA THR A 367 -26.75 -10.08 3.15
C THR A 367 -25.83 -10.92 2.26
N ILE A 368 -26.12 -10.96 0.95
CA ILE A 368 -25.26 -11.63 -0.03
C ILE A 368 -23.88 -10.97 -0.08
N ALA A 369 -23.84 -9.64 -0.21
CA ALA A 369 -22.57 -8.92 -0.26
C ALA A 369 -21.72 -9.17 1.00
N SER A 370 -22.33 -9.11 2.18
CA SER A 370 -21.65 -9.36 3.47
C SER A 370 -21.15 -10.79 3.60
N SER A 371 -21.94 -11.76 3.14
CA SER A 371 -21.56 -13.20 3.13
C SER A 371 -20.32 -13.43 2.24
N LEU A 372 -20.29 -12.84 1.04
CA LEU A 372 -19.17 -12.98 0.12
C LEU A 372 -17.90 -12.30 0.66
N LYS A 373 -18.03 -11.14 1.31
CA LYS A 373 -16.92 -10.46 1.98
C LYS A 373 -16.33 -11.31 3.12
N GLU A 374 -17.17 -11.94 3.93
CA GLU A 374 -16.74 -12.82 5.01
C GLU A 374 -16.03 -14.07 4.49
N VAL A 375 -16.56 -14.70 3.42
CA VAL A 375 -15.91 -15.85 2.76
C VAL A 375 -14.53 -15.45 2.25
N ALA A 376 -14.42 -14.34 1.53
CA ALA A 376 -13.13 -13.88 0.99
C ALA A 376 -12.12 -13.61 2.11
N TYR A 377 -12.54 -12.94 3.18
CA TYR A 377 -11.70 -12.69 4.35
C TYR A 377 -11.17 -13.98 4.98
N ARG A 378 -12.07 -14.93 5.27
CA ARG A 378 -11.65 -16.23 5.84
C ARG A 378 -10.72 -17.01 4.93
N THR A 379 -10.99 -17.00 3.63
CA THR A 379 -10.12 -17.69 2.66
C THR A 379 -8.69 -17.16 2.67
N VAL A 380 -8.50 -15.86 2.92
CA VAL A 380 -7.16 -15.24 2.86
C VAL A 380 -6.45 -15.24 4.21
N PHE A 381 -7.17 -15.03 5.31
CA PHE A 381 -6.55 -14.76 6.61
C PHE A 381 -6.69 -15.88 7.66
N ASN A 382 -7.59 -16.85 7.46
CA ASN A 382 -7.83 -17.93 8.43
C ASN A 382 -7.35 -19.31 7.92
N ASN A 383 -6.37 -19.33 7.03
CA ASN A 383 -5.74 -20.58 6.56
C ASN A 383 -4.66 -21.08 7.51
#